data_e3eec48fa8c0bd3be50b0565b2d4615e
#
_entry.id   e3eec48fa8c0bd3be50b0565b2d4615e
#
_cell.length_a   1.000
_cell.length_b   1.000
_cell.length_c   1.000
_cell.angle_alpha   90.00
_cell.angle_beta   90.00
_cell.angle_gamma   90.00
#
_symmetry.space_group_name_H-M   'P 1'
#
loop_
_entity.id
_entity.type
_entity.pdbx_description
1 polymer ?
#
loop_
_entity_poly.entity_id
_entity_poly.type
_entity_poly.pdbx_seq_one_letter_code
_entity_poly.pdbx_strand_id
1 'polypeptide(L)'
;MKKKTDTAKEKQIETPKKRITLAKNVSCEMEEKKSIFIGHATPVRNEDEARAFIESKRREYHDATHNCYAYLLNNGAVARYSDDGEPSGTAGVPILNVVKMSGATDLAVVVTRYFGGILLGAGGLVRAYTSAAKIAVDASGLAVFEEYSLAKITVTYSDYQRL
;
A
#
# COMPACT_ATOMS: atom_id res chain seq x y z
N MET A 1 -46.38 -17.71 -39.13
CA MET A 1 -44.95 -17.87 -38.85
C MET A 1 -44.44 -16.61 -38.16
N LYS A 2 -44.24 -16.66 -36.84
CA LYS A 2 -43.69 -15.53 -36.04
C LYS A 2 -42.17 -15.65 -36.02
N LYS A 3 -41.47 -14.68 -36.61
CA LYS A 3 -40.01 -14.53 -36.48
C LYS A 3 -39.67 -14.14 -35.06
N LYS A 4 -38.94 -15.00 -34.33
CA LYS A 4 -38.28 -14.64 -33.08
C LYS A 4 -37.09 -13.75 -33.44
N THR A 5 -37.16 -12.49 -33.05
CA THR A 5 -36.00 -11.59 -33.01
C THR A 5 -35.19 -11.96 -31.77
N ASP A 6 -34.04 -12.61 -31.97
CA ASP A 6 -33.03 -12.77 -30.92
C ASP A 6 -32.41 -11.40 -30.67
N THR A 7 -32.79 -10.80 -29.55
CA THR A 7 -32.17 -9.58 -29.07
C THR A 7 -30.88 -9.99 -28.37
N ALA A 8 -29.75 -9.88 -29.05
CA ALA A 8 -28.45 -10.01 -28.47
C ALA A 8 -28.32 -8.94 -27.38
N LYS A 9 -28.23 -9.36 -26.11
CA LYS A 9 -27.91 -8.48 -25.01
C LYS A 9 -26.48 -8.01 -25.21
N GLU A 10 -26.30 -6.73 -25.54
CA GLU A 10 -25.00 -6.05 -25.47
C GLU A 10 -24.51 -6.17 -24.04
N LYS A 11 -23.49 -6.99 -23.83
CA LYS A 11 -22.72 -7.00 -22.59
C LYS A 11 -21.93 -5.70 -22.56
N GLN A 12 -22.27 -4.79 -21.67
CA GLN A 12 -21.44 -3.63 -21.40
C GLN A 12 -20.05 -4.13 -21.00
N ILE A 13 -19.04 -3.72 -21.74
CA ILE A 13 -17.64 -3.97 -21.43
C ILE A 13 -17.33 -3.08 -20.22
N GLU A 14 -17.33 -3.67 -19.02
CA GLU A 14 -16.84 -2.98 -17.82
C GLU A 14 -15.35 -2.67 -18.03
N THR A 15 -14.97 -1.42 -17.78
CA THR A 15 -13.55 -1.03 -17.75
C THR A 15 -12.81 -1.89 -16.73
N PRO A 16 -11.63 -2.45 -17.09
CA PRO A 16 -10.89 -3.31 -16.18
C PRO A 16 -10.59 -2.58 -14.86
N LYS A 17 -10.85 -3.25 -13.74
CA LYS A 17 -10.54 -2.70 -12.41
C LYS A 17 -9.04 -2.60 -12.27
N LYS A 18 -8.56 -1.37 -12.21
CA LYS A 18 -7.14 -1.06 -12.01
C LYS A 18 -6.85 -0.99 -10.51
N ARG A 19 -5.85 -1.74 -10.06
CA ARG A 19 -5.34 -1.70 -8.68
C ARG A 19 -3.87 -1.31 -8.70
N ILE A 20 -3.51 -0.30 -7.91
CA ILE A 20 -2.14 0.16 -7.74
C ILE A 20 -1.70 -0.24 -6.33
N THR A 21 -0.58 -0.95 -6.21
CA THR A 21 0.03 -1.32 -4.93
C THR A 21 1.54 -1.14 -5.00
N LEU A 22 2.26 -1.48 -3.93
CA LEU A 22 3.72 -1.46 -3.94
C LEU A 22 4.28 -2.61 -4.78
N ALA A 23 5.41 -2.35 -5.45
CA ALA A 23 6.05 -3.35 -6.32
C ALA A 23 6.86 -4.39 -5.55
N LYS A 24 7.43 -4.01 -4.41
CA LYS A 24 8.32 -4.88 -3.61
C LYS A 24 8.37 -4.47 -2.14
N ASN A 25 8.84 -5.41 -1.31
CA ASN A 25 9.20 -5.17 0.09
C ASN A 25 10.54 -4.46 0.17
N VAL A 26 10.63 -3.40 0.97
CA VAL A 26 11.86 -2.64 1.19
C VAL A 26 12.00 -2.19 2.65
N SER A 27 13.23 -1.91 3.03
CA SER A 27 13.57 -1.22 4.29
C SER A 27 14.60 -0.14 3.99
N CYS A 28 14.35 1.08 4.49
CA CYS A 28 15.24 2.23 4.29
C CYS A 28 15.45 2.94 5.63
N GLU A 29 16.69 3.32 5.90
CA GLU A 29 17.08 3.99 7.14
C GLU A 29 17.35 5.48 6.90
N MET A 30 17.01 6.29 7.89
CA MET A 30 17.40 7.70 7.98
C MET A 30 17.70 8.10 9.42
N GLU A 31 18.50 9.12 9.58
CA GLU A 31 18.83 9.72 10.89
C GLU A 31 18.24 11.14 10.99
N GLU A 32 17.65 11.45 12.13
CA GLU A 32 17.20 12.80 12.50
C GLU A 32 17.51 13.06 13.96
N LYS A 33 18.32 14.08 14.23
CA LYS A 33 18.77 14.44 15.60
C LYS A 33 19.24 13.22 16.42
N LYS A 34 20.12 12.41 15.84
CA LYS A 34 20.65 11.15 16.41
C LYS A 34 19.62 10.03 16.63
N SER A 35 18.34 10.26 16.40
CA SER A 35 17.37 9.19 16.33
C SER A 35 17.46 8.49 14.98
N ILE A 36 17.43 7.16 14.98
CA ILE A 36 17.41 6.35 13.77
C ILE A 36 15.96 5.97 13.47
N PHE A 37 15.53 6.22 12.25
CA PHE A 37 14.23 5.83 11.73
C PHE A 37 14.41 4.83 10.59
N ILE A 38 13.77 3.67 10.66
CA ILE A 38 13.81 2.65 9.63
C ILE A 38 12.40 2.49 9.09
N GLY A 39 12.17 2.95 7.87
CA GLY A 39 10.90 2.76 7.16
C GLY A 39 10.88 1.41 6.44
N HIS A 40 9.84 0.61 6.69
CA HIS A 40 9.59 -0.68 6.06
C HIS A 40 8.28 -0.59 5.30
N ALA A 41 8.26 -0.92 4.02
CA ALA A 41 7.06 -0.90 3.20
C ALA A 41 6.90 -2.21 2.44
N THR A 42 5.68 -2.74 2.37
CA THR A 42 5.38 -4.00 1.68
C THR A 42 3.98 -3.99 1.09
N PRO A 43 3.76 -4.60 -0.09
CA PRO A 43 2.42 -4.93 -0.53
C PRO A 43 1.83 -6.04 0.35
N VAL A 44 0.52 -5.97 0.61
CA VAL A 44 -0.24 -6.98 1.35
C VAL A 44 -1.56 -7.23 0.65
N ARG A 45 -2.17 -8.42 0.84
CA ARG A 45 -3.43 -8.79 0.18
C ARG A 45 -4.64 -8.64 1.08
N ASN A 46 -4.44 -8.72 2.38
CA ASN A 46 -5.49 -8.70 3.38
C ASN A 46 -4.97 -8.22 4.74
N GLU A 47 -5.87 -8.07 5.70
CA GLU A 47 -5.54 -7.58 7.04
C GLU A 47 -4.64 -8.56 7.82
N ASP A 48 -4.78 -9.87 7.61
CA ASP A 48 -3.93 -10.87 8.27
C ASP A 48 -2.47 -10.75 7.81
N GLU A 49 -2.23 -10.53 6.52
CA GLU A 49 -0.88 -10.28 5.99
C GLU A 49 -0.29 -8.97 6.53
N ALA A 50 -1.11 -7.90 6.62
CA ALA A 50 -0.67 -6.63 7.19
C ALA A 50 -0.25 -6.79 8.66
N ARG A 51 -1.07 -7.48 9.46
CA ARG A 51 -0.76 -7.77 10.88
C ARG A 51 0.46 -8.66 11.02
N ALA A 52 0.59 -9.70 10.22
CA ALA A 52 1.76 -10.58 10.23
C ALA A 52 3.06 -9.82 9.92
N PHE A 53 3.02 -8.89 8.95
CA PHE A 53 4.14 -8.03 8.63
C PHE A 53 4.52 -7.12 9.82
N ILE A 54 3.54 -6.45 10.43
CA ILE A 54 3.75 -5.58 11.60
C ILE A 54 4.39 -6.39 12.74
N GLU A 55 3.85 -7.55 13.07
CA GLU A 55 4.38 -8.41 14.13
C GLU A 55 5.78 -8.94 13.80
N SER A 56 6.08 -9.23 12.53
CA SER A 56 7.42 -9.62 12.12
C SER A 56 8.45 -8.50 12.39
N LYS A 57 8.08 -7.24 12.13
CA LYS A 57 8.94 -6.08 12.40
C LYS A 57 9.07 -5.78 13.89
N ARG A 58 8.01 -5.93 14.66
CA ARG A 58 8.07 -5.83 16.14
C ARG A 58 9.00 -6.85 16.75
N ARG A 59 9.05 -8.08 16.24
CA ARG A 59 9.97 -9.12 16.70
C ARG A 59 11.41 -8.85 16.26
N GLU A 60 11.60 -8.46 15.00
CA GLU A 60 12.92 -8.14 14.44
C GLU A 60 13.58 -6.95 15.16
N TYR A 61 12.80 -5.92 15.47
CA TYR A 61 13.23 -4.69 16.13
C TYR A 61 12.62 -4.56 17.53
N HIS A 62 12.64 -5.64 18.30
CA HIS A 62 12.05 -5.69 19.66
C HIS A 62 12.74 -4.77 20.67
N ASP A 63 13.99 -4.40 20.41
CA ASP A 63 14.81 -3.48 21.18
C ASP A 63 14.62 -2.00 20.78
N ALA A 64 13.84 -1.72 19.75
CA ALA A 64 13.54 -0.36 19.33
C ALA A 64 12.65 0.38 20.34
N THR A 65 12.74 1.70 20.33
CA THR A 65 11.89 2.54 21.19
C THR A 65 10.42 2.47 20.77
N HIS A 66 10.15 2.52 19.47
CA HIS A 66 8.80 2.44 18.89
C HIS A 66 8.81 1.74 17.52
N ASN A 67 7.73 1.01 17.22
CA ASN A 67 7.43 0.44 15.91
C ASN A 67 6.04 0.92 15.48
N CYS A 68 5.97 2.14 14.96
CA CYS A 68 4.72 2.75 14.52
C CYS A 68 4.32 2.23 13.14
N TYR A 69 3.03 2.16 12.84
CA TYR A 69 2.59 1.60 11.57
C TYR A 69 1.33 2.25 11.02
N ALA A 70 1.11 2.05 9.73
CA ALA A 70 -0.18 2.21 9.07
C ALA A 70 -0.33 1.20 7.94
N TYR A 71 -1.57 0.80 7.65
CA TYR A 71 -1.91 0.05 6.45
C TYR A 71 -3.23 0.50 5.86
N LEU A 72 -3.35 0.31 4.56
CA LEU A 72 -4.51 0.68 3.76
C LEU A 72 -4.87 -0.48 2.84
N LEU A 73 -6.14 -0.91 2.86
CA LEU A 73 -6.65 -2.03 2.09
C LEU A 73 -7.93 -1.66 1.34
N ASN A 74 -8.23 -2.39 0.28
CA ASN A 74 -9.49 -2.31 -0.45
C ASN A 74 -9.83 -0.88 -0.91
N ASN A 75 -8.89 -0.21 -1.59
CA ASN A 75 -9.06 1.16 -2.07
C ASN A 75 -9.43 2.16 -0.95
N GLY A 76 -8.91 1.95 0.24
CA GLY A 76 -9.14 2.83 1.38
C GLY A 76 -10.33 2.46 2.26
N ALA A 77 -11.06 1.39 1.96
CA ALA A 77 -12.16 0.92 2.80
C ALA A 77 -11.70 0.48 4.20
N VAL A 78 -10.47 -0.02 4.31
CA VAL A 78 -9.84 -0.38 5.59
C VAL A 78 -8.56 0.44 5.74
N ALA A 79 -8.51 1.25 6.80
CA ALA A 79 -7.32 2.00 7.19
C ALA A 79 -7.08 1.81 8.69
N ARG A 80 -5.85 1.47 9.07
CA ARG A 80 -5.45 1.32 10.47
C ARG A 80 -4.08 1.95 10.66
N TYR A 81 -3.82 2.44 11.87
CA TYR A 81 -2.54 3.00 12.26
C TYR A 81 -2.30 2.88 13.76
N SER A 82 -1.06 3.07 14.18
CA SER A 82 -0.66 3.11 15.59
C SER A 82 0.55 4.00 15.80
N ASP A 83 0.50 4.78 16.86
CA ASP A 83 1.63 5.58 17.33
C ASP A 83 2.63 4.76 18.18
N ASP A 84 2.28 3.54 18.57
CA ASP A 84 3.11 2.61 19.36
C ASP A 84 3.88 3.28 20.53
N GLY A 85 3.16 4.11 21.30
CA GLY A 85 3.72 4.81 22.46
C GLY A 85 4.36 6.18 22.17
N GLU A 86 4.46 6.60 20.91
CA GLU A 86 4.77 8.01 20.58
C GLU A 86 3.62 8.92 21.00
N PRO A 87 3.84 10.23 21.19
CA PRO A 87 2.75 11.15 21.46
C PRO A 87 1.64 11.06 20.40
N SER A 88 0.39 11.11 20.84
CA SER A 88 -0.79 10.93 19.99
C SER A 88 -0.74 11.79 18.72
N GLY A 89 -0.91 11.14 17.55
CA GLY A 89 -0.97 11.80 16.25
C GLY A 89 0.39 12.17 15.65
N THR A 90 1.51 11.82 16.29
CA THR A 90 2.86 12.21 15.82
C THR A 90 3.53 11.19 14.92
N ALA A 91 3.03 9.97 14.85
CA ALA A 91 3.64 8.88 14.09
C ALA A 91 2.65 8.14 13.16
N GLY A 92 1.64 7.50 13.72
CA GLY A 92 0.71 6.67 12.96
C GLY A 92 -0.07 7.44 11.89
N VAL A 93 -0.61 8.61 12.22
CA VAL A 93 -1.34 9.47 11.27
C VAL A 93 -0.41 10.00 10.16
N PRO A 94 0.79 10.52 10.46
CA PRO A 94 1.76 10.88 9.43
C PRO A 94 2.09 9.75 8.46
N ILE A 95 2.31 8.52 8.96
CA ILE A 95 2.55 7.33 8.12
C ILE A 95 1.33 7.06 7.24
N LEU A 96 0.12 7.07 7.81
CA LEU A 96 -1.12 6.84 7.06
C LEU A 96 -1.34 7.88 5.96
N ASN A 97 -1.01 9.14 6.23
CA ASN A 97 -1.11 10.20 5.23
C ASN A 97 -0.17 9.96 4.03
N VAL A 98 1.07 9.51 4.27
CA VAL A 98 1.99 9.11 3.19
C VAL A 98 1.40 7.97 2.36
N VAL A 99 0.86 6.94 3.02
CA VAL A 99 0.22 5.81 2.34
C VAL A 99 -0.94 6.27 1.45
N LYS A 100 -1.83 7.12 1.98
CA LYS A 100 -2.96 7.67 1.20
C LYS A 100 -2.51 8.53 0.02
N MET A 101 -1.50 9.36 0.21
CA MET A 101 -0.97 10.25 -0.84
C MET A 101 -0.20 9.51 -1.94
N SER A 102 0.27 8.29 -1.68
CA SER A 102 0.94 7.47 -2.69
C SER A 102 0.04 7.04 -3.85
N GLY A 103 -1.28 7.07 -3.65
CA GLY A 103 -2.26 6.56 -4.60
C GLY A 103 -2.33 5.03 -4.68
N ALA A 104 -1.55 4.32 -3.85
CA ALA A 104 -1.56 2.87 -3.75
C ALA A 104 -2.56 2.38 -2.70
N THR A 105 -2.98 1.14 -2.84
CA THR A 105 -3.80 0.39 -1.87
C THR A 105 -3.17 -0.97 -1.61
N ASP A 106 -3.67 -1.69 -0.62
CA ASP A 106 -3.19 -3.02 -0.24
C ASP A 106 -1.69 -3.00 0.08
N LEU A 107 -1.32 -2.16 1.03
CA LEU A 107 0.05 -1.99 1.52
C LEU A 107 0.08 -1.74 3.02
N ALA A 108 1.21 -2.10 3.62
CA ALA A 108 1.53 -1.82 5.02
C ALA A 108 2.89 -1.14 5.11
N VAL A 109 2.98 -0.18 6.01
CA VAL A 109 4.21 0.55 6.34
C VAL A 109 4.44 0.50 7.84
N VAL A 110 5.65 0.13 8.24
CA VAL A 110 6.12 0.21 9.63
C VAL A 110 7.30 1.18 9.67
N VAL A 111 7.33 2.05 10.65
CA VAL A 111 8.50 2.90 10.91
C VAL A 111 9.00 2.57 12.31
N THR A 112 10.19 1.99 12.36
CA THR A 112 10.93 1.67 13.58
C THR A 112 11.78 2.87 13.99
N ARG A 113 11.75 3.25 15.25
CA ARG A 113 12.56 4.34 15.79
C ARG A 113 13.42 3.87 16.95
N TYR A 114 14.69 4.23 16.90
CA TYR A 114 15.64 4.21 18.03
C TYR A 114 15.90 5.65 18.48
N PHE A 115 15.53 5.96 19.72
CA PHE A 115 15.76 7.30 20.28
C PHE A 115 17.24 7.59 20.43
N GLY A 116 17.68 8.76 19.96
CA GLY A 116 19.09 9.18 19.96
C GLY A 116 19.51 10.12 21.09
N GLY A 117 18.64 10.32 22.09
CA GLY A 117 18.95 11.18 23.25
C GLY A 117 18.60 12.65 23.06
N ILE A 118 18.13 13.07 21.86
CA ILE A 118 17.69 14.43 21.55
C ILE A 118 16.21 14.42 21.21
N LEU A 119 15.42 15.21 21.93
CA LEU A 119 13.98 15.34 21.68
C LEU A 119 13.73 16.06 20.35
N LEU A 120 12.83 15.50 19.54
CA LEU A 120 12.43 16.09 18.26
C LEU A 120 11.29 17.10 18.43
N GLY A 121 10.47 16.97 19.48
CA GLY A 121 9.20 17.65 19.64
C GLY A 121 8.11 17.08 18.70
N ALA A 122 6.85 17.46 18.94
CA ALA A 122 5.72 16.93 18.16
C ALA A 122 5.87 17.20 16.65
N GLY A 123 6.19 18.41 16.26
CA GLY A 123 6.40 18.79 14.85
C GLY A 123 7.58 18.07 14.21
N GLY A 124 8.67 17.87 14.95
CA GLY A 124 9.84 17.12 14.50
C GLY A 124 9.53 15.63 14.30
N LEU A 125 8.75 15.03 15.19
CA LEU A 125 8.29 13.64 15.05
C LEU A 125 7.43 13.45 13.82
N VAL A 126 6.42 14.33 13.62
CA VAL A 126 5.55 14.28 12.43
C VAL A 126 6.39 14.32 11.15
N ARG A 127 7.36 15.23 11.05
CA ARG A 127 8.23 15.34 9.87
C ARG A 127 9.12 14.10 9.69
N ALA A 128 9.70 13.57 10.76
CA ALA A 128 10.57 12.41 10.70
C ALA A 128 9.83 11.15 10.28
N TYR A 129 8.66 10.87 10.88
CA TYR A 129 7.82 9.73 10.49
C TYR A 129 7.30 9.84 9.06
N THR A 130 6.88 11.03 8.64
CA THR A 130 6.49 11.32 7.25
C THR A 130 7.64 11.02 6.28
N SER A 131 8.85 11.51 6.59
CA SER A 131 10.02 11.33 5.73
C SER A 131 10.43 9.86 5.63
N ALA A 132 10.50 9.15 6.76
CA ALA A 132 10.87 7.73 6.80
C ALA A 132 9.88 6.85 6.03
N ALA A 133 8.58 7.07 6.23
CA ALA A 133 7.53 6.37 5.49
C ALA A 133 7.60 6.67 3.99
N LYS A 134 7.79 7.95 3.62
CA LYS A 134 7.88 8.36 2.20
C LYS A 134 9.08 7.73 1.50
N ILE A 135 10.24 7.72 2.11
CA ILE A 135 11.45 7.11 1.55
C ILE A 135 11.21 5.60 1.28
N ALA A 136 10.59 4.89 2.22
CA ALA A 136 10.31 3.47 2.04
C ALA A 136 9.26 3.20 0.94
N VAL A 137 8.18 3.97 0.90
CA VAL A 137 7.14 3.83 -0.14
C VAL A 137 7.70 4.15 -1.51
N ASP A 138 8.47 5.22 -1.67
CA ASP A 138 9.10 5.61 -2.93
C ASP A 138 10.11 4.55 -3.40
N ALA A 139 10.92 4.00 -2.50
CA ALA A 139 11.88 2.94 -2.80
C ALA A 139 11.22 1.61 -3.19
N SER A 140 10.03 1.34 -2.65
CA SER A 140 9.24 0.16 -3.03
C SER A 140 8.75 0.22 -4.47
N GLY A 141 8.52 1.43 -5.00
CA GLY A 141 7.91 1.63 -6.30
C GLY A 141 6.45 1.17 -6.36
N LEU A 142 5.78 1.45 -7.47
CA LEU A 142 4.38 1.10 -7.69
C LEU A 142 4.26 -0.01 -8.74
N ALA A 143 3.35 -0.96 -8.50
CA ALA A 143 2.90 -1.96 -9.44
C ALA A 143 1.43 -1.75 -9.77
N VAL A 144 1.09 -1.85 -11.04
CA VAL A 144 -0.29 -1.71 -11.53
C VAL A 144 -0.79 -3.09 -11.92
N PHE A 145 -1.90 -3.50 -11.31
CA PHE A 145 -2.62 -4.72 -11.67
C PHE A 145 -3.90 -4.34 -12.40
N GLU A 146 -4.09 -4.93 -13.57
CA GLU A 146 -5.31 -4.79 -14.35
C GLU A 146 -5.92 -6.17 -14.59
N GLU A 147 -7.23 -6.30 -14.42
CA GLU A 147 -7.94 -7.54 -14.70
C GLU A 147 -8.25 -7.61 -16.18
N TYR A 148 -7.84 -8.69 -16.83
CA TYR A 148 -8.16 -8.98 -18.23
C TYR A 148 -8.99 -10.24 -18.31
N SER A 149 -9.99 -10.21 -19.21
CA SER A 149 -10.74 -11.41 -19.59
C SER A 149 -10.15 -11.98 -20.87
N LEU A 150 -9.80 -13.26 -20.85
CA LEU A 150 -9.39 -13.97 -22.06
C LEU A 150 -10.62 -14.50 -22.77
N ALA A 151 -10.86 -14.08 -24.02
CA ALA A 151 -11.91 -14.62 -24.87
C ALA A 151 -11.28 -15.39 -26.05
N LYS A 152 -11.71 -16.64 -26.24
CA LYS A 152 -11.38 -17.40 -27.43
C LYS A 152 -12.52 -17.26 -28.43
N ILE A 153 -12.22 -16.66 -29.58
CA ILE A 153 -13.18 -16.48 -30.67
C ILE A 153 -12.81 -17.42 -31.80
N THR A 154 -13.77 -18.23 -32.26
CA THR A 154 -13.60 -19.06 -33.45
C THR A 154 -14.35 -18.39 -34.59
N VAL A 155 -13.64 -18.02 -35.63
CA VAL A 155 -14.20 -17.34 -36.82
C VAL A 155 -13.86 -18.12 -38.07
N THR A 156 -14.62 -17.89 -39.14
CA THR A 156 -14.27 -18.42 -40.48
C THR A 156 -13.06 -17.65 -41.03
N TYR A 157 -12.34 -18.25 -41.97
CA TYR A 157 -11.16 -17.58 -42.58
C TYR A 157 -11.53 -16.28 -43.29
N SER A 158 -12.73 -16.19 -43.87
CA SER A 158 -13.25 -14.98 -44.50
C SER A 158 -13.54 -13.85 -43.52
N ASP A 159 -13.88 -14.16 -42.25
CA ASP A 159 -14.21 -13.17 -41.23
C ASP A 159 -12.97 -12.70 -40.47
N TYR A 160 -11.88 -13.48 -40.51
CA TYR A 160 -10.59 -13.15 -39.83
C TYR A 160 -10.01 -11.81 -40.32
N GLN A 161 -10.19 -11.46 -41.59
CA GLN A 161 -9.69 -10.20 -42.16
C GLN A 161 -10.48 -8.96 -41.75
N ARG A 162 -11.62 -9.15 -41.07
CA ARG A 162 -12.52 -8.07 -40.60
C ARG A 162 -12.42 -7.82 -39.09
N LEU A 163 -11.62 -8.63 -38.39
CA LEU A 163 -11.29 -8.47 -36.96
C LEU A 163 -10.11 -7.54 -36.77
#